data_9ebb31f801662d13194311c2fd99c4ac
#
_entry.id   9ebb31f801662d13194311c2fd99c4ac
#
_cell.length_a   1.000
_cell.length_b   1.000
_cell.length_c   1.000
_cell.angle_alpha   90.00
_cell.angle_beta   90.00
_cell.angle_gamma   90.00
#
_symmetry.space_group_name_H-M   'P 1'
#
loop_
_entity.id
_entity.type
_entity.pdbx_description
1 polymer ?
#
loop_
_entity_poly.entity_id
_entity_poly.type
_entity_poly.pdbx_seq_one_letter_code
_entity_poly.pdbx_strand_id
1 'polypeptide(L)'
;MSLITDIYAREVLDSRGNPTVEAEVYTEAGGVGRGIVPSGASTGEHEAVELRDGDKNRFGGKGVLKAIANVNNVIAKEIVGMEVTDQVAIDKAMIKLDGTPNKGKLGANAILAVSLAAARAAADELQVPLYNYLGGFNAHLLPTPMMNVINGGAHSDNKVDFQEFMIMPVGAPSFKECLRWCAEVFHALASILKERGLATSVGDEGGFAPALKSDEEAIETILEAVKKAGYEPGKDFRIAMDAASSEWKSEKGKGYYKLPKAGTEYTSEELIEHWAKLCEKYPIISIEDGLDEEDWEGWQKLTARLGDKVQLVGDDLFVTNTERLAKGISLGAGNAILIKLNQIGSVSETLEAIKMAHKAGYTAISSHRSGETADTTIADLAVALNTCQIKTGAPSRSERVAKYNQLLRIEEELGASAVYPGMKAFNVKQD
;
A
#
# COMPACT_ATOMS: atom_id res chain seq x y z
N MET A 1 6.23 0.22 33.14
CA MET A 1 7.19 0.22 32.04
C MET A 1 7.87 -1.13 32.05
N SER A 2 7.86 -1.82 30.97
CA SER A 2 8.27 -3.21 30.89
C SER A 2 9.33 -3.40 29.83
N LEU A 3 10.34 -4.19 30.16
CA LEU A 3 11.48 -4.40 29.29
C LEU A 3 11.22 -5.58 28.34
N ILE A 4 11.79 -5.51 27.16
CA ILE A 4 11.84 -6.63 26.23
C ILE A 4 12.72 -7.73 26.85
N THR A 5 12.17 -8.94 27.02
CA THR A 5 12.87 -10.07 27.63
C THR A 5 13.42 -11.04 26.61
N ASP A 6 12.73 -11.19 25.47
CA ASP A 6 13.16 -12.10 24.40
C ASP A 6 12.63 -11.68 23.03
N ILE A 7 13.35 -12.08 22.00
CA ILE A 7 13.00 -11.86 20.59
C ILE A 7 13.34 -13.13 19.81
N TYR A 8 12.38 -13.59 19.03
CA TYR A 8 12.56 -14.78 18.21
C TYR A 8 11.98 -14.58 16.81
N ALA A 9 12.74 -14.91 15.78
CA ALA A 9 12.28 -14.87 14.40
C ALA A 9 12.33 -16.23 13.74
N ARG A 10 11.40 -16.45 12.80
CA ARG A 10 11.30 -17.64 11.96
C ARG A 10 10.96 -17.29 10.52
N GLU A 11 11.23 -18.24 9.63
CA GLU A 11 10.79 -18.18 8.24
C GLU A 11 9.36 -18.69 8.13
N VAL A 12 8.48 -17.91 7.48
CA VAL A 12 7.10 -18.28 7.15
C VAL A 12 6.85 -18.02 5.66
N LEU A 13 5.70 -18.43 5.13
CA LEU A 13 5.36 -18.20 3.73
C LEU A 13 4.42 -17.01 3.55
N ASP A 14 4.66 -16.23 2.51
CA ASP A 14 3.75 -15.19 2.03
C ASP A 14 2.63 -15.76 1.13
N SER A 15 1.72 -14.91 0.67
CA SER A 15 0.58 -15.30 -0.19
C SER A 15 0.95 -15.86 -1.57
N ARG A 16 2.23 -15.72 -1.97
CA ARG A 16 2.78 -16.28 -3.20
C ARG A 16 3.58 -17.56 -2.96
N GLY A 17 3.63 -18.05 -1.71
CA GLY A 17 4.44 -19.20 -1.32
C GLY A 17 5.94 -18.92 -1.25
N ASN A 18 6.35 -17.63 -1.24
CA ASN A 18 7.74 -17.24 -1.01
C ASN A 18 8.00 -17.10 0.49
N PRO A 19 9.22 -17.42 0.96
CA PRO A 19 9.57 -17.22 2.36
C PRO A 19 9.65 -15.74 2.72
N THR A 20 9.23 -15.42 3.95
CA THR A 20 9.36 -14.11 4.58
C THR A 20 9.66 -14.24 6.07
N VAL A 21 9.95 -13.10 6.72
CA VAL A 21 10.33 -13.02 8.12
C VAL A 21 9.11 -12.78 9.00
N GLU A 22 8.95 -13.63 10.01
CA GLU A 22 8.07 -13.40 11.16
C GLU A 22 8.92 -13.24 12.41
N ALA A 23 8.68 -12.21 13.23
CA ALA A 23 9.32 -12.02 14.51
C ALA A 23 8.29 -11.95 15.64
N GLU A 24 8.68 -12.41 16.82
CA GLU A 24 7.94 -12.29 18.08
C GLU A 24 8.80 -11.52 19.10
N VAL A 25 8.15 -10.64 19.85
CA VAL A 25 8.75 -9.89 20.96
C VAL A 25 7.97 -10.20 22.22
N TYR A 26 8.69 -10.48 23.32
CA TYR A 26 8.15 -10.80 24.63
C TYR A 26 8.62 -9.77 25.64
N THR A 27 7.74 -9.43 26.61
CA THR A 27 8.04 -8.44 27.65
C THR A 27 7.98 -9.03 29.07
N GLU A 28 8.58 -8.33 30.05
CA GLU A 28 8.55 -8.73 31.47
C GLU A 28 7.13 -8.83 32.03
N ALA A 29 6.23 -7.96 31.61
CA ALA A 29 4.85 -7.94 32.08
C ALA A 29 3.96 -8.96 31.34
N GLY A 30 4.51 -9.74 30.40
CA GLY A 30 3.82 -10.80 29.68
C GLY A 30 3.20 -10.36 28.37
N GLY A 31 3.44 -9.14 27.89
CA GLY A 31 3.04 -8.70 26.57
C GLY A 31 3.74 -9.50 25.47
N VAL A 32 3.00 -9.87 24.44
CA VAL A 32 3.50 -10.62 23.27
C VAL A 32 3.06 -9.94 21.99
N GLY A 33 4.01 -9.67 21.10
CA GLY A 33 3.72 -9.12 19.79
C GLY A 33 4.34 -9.95 18.68
N ARG A 34 3.62 -10.10 17.57
CA ARG A 34 4.09 -10.79 16.37
C ARG A 34 3.97 -9.87 15.18
N GLY A 35 5.04 -9.77 14.38
CA GLY A 35 5.07 -9.01 13.13
C GLY A 35 5.51 -9.90 11.98
N ILE A 36 4.81 -9.84 10.84
CA ILE A 36 5.15 -10.56 9.61
C ILE A 36 5.32 -9.54 8.50
N VAL A 37 6.42 -9.64 7.76
CA VAL A 37 6.78 -8.66 6.73
C VAL A 37 6.23 -9.08 5.37
N PRO A 38 5.56 -8.14 4.63
CA PRO A 38 5.16 -8.37 3.24
C PRO A 38 6.35 -8.23 2.28
N SER A 39 6.17 -8.65 1.01
CA SER A 39 7.18 -8.60 -0.04
C SER A 39 6.61 -8.06 -1.35
N GLY A 40 7.34 -7.18 -2.04
CA GLY A 40 6.95 -6.67 -3.36
C GLY A 40 7.22 -7.64 -4.50
N ALA A 41 6.47 -7.53 -5.61
CA ALA A 41 6.79 -8.17 -6.88
C ALA A 41 7.66 -7.23 -7.74
N SER A 42 7.24 -5.99 -7.91
CA SER A 42 8.04 -4.87 -8.39
C SER A 42 8.58 -4.09 -7.19
N THR A 43 9.80 -3.59 -7.28
CA THR A 43 10.44 -2.80 -6.23
C THR A 43 11.01 -1.53 -6.85
N GLY A 44 10.67 -0.37 -6.29
CA GLY A 44 11.29 0.91 -6.66
C GLY A 44 12.81 0.86 -6.42
N GLU A 45 13.57 1.53 -7.25
CA GLU A 45 15.05 1.52 -7.19
C GLU A 45 15.60 2.02 -5.84
N HIS A 46 14.82 2.84 -5.14
CA HIS A 46 15.20 3.46 -3.87
C HIS A 46 14.62 2.81 -2.62
N GLU A 47 13.97 1.64 -2.73
CA GLU A 47 13.46 0.91 -1.57
C GLU A 47 14.58 0.39 -0.66
N ALA A 48 14.28 0.28 0.64
CA ALA A 48 15.17 -0.41 1.58
C ALA A 48 15.31 -1.90 1.22
N VAL A 49 16.46 -2.48 1.53
CA VAL A 49 16.84 -3.82 1.06
C VAL A 49 16.06 -4.92 1.77
N GLU A 50 15.30 -5.69 1.01
CA GLU A 50 14.79 -6.99 1.44
C GLU A 50 15.92 -8.03 1.34
N LEU A 51 16.47 -8.43 2.47
CA LEU A 51 17.62 -9.35 2.51
C LEU A 51 17.17 -10.77 2.19
N ARG A 52 17.68 -11.32 1.08
CA ARG A 52 17.48 -12.68 0.61
C ARG A 52 18.78 -13.49 0.68
N ASP A 53 18.66 -14.82 0.89
CA ASP A 53 19.83 -15.70 1.03
C ASP A 53 20.66 -15.83 -0.25
N GLY A 54 20.01 -15.83 -1.42
CA GLY A 54 20.62 -16.01 -2.72
C GLY A 54 21.00 -17.45 -3.05
N ASP A 55 20.75 -18.41 -2.14
CA ASP A 55 21.01 -19.83 -2.38
C ASP A 55 19.96 -20.42 -3.33
N LYS A 56 20.37 -20.69 -4.55
CA LYS A 56 19.50 -21.21 -5.62
C LYS A 56 18.93 -22.61 -5.30
N ASN A 57 19.56 -23.39 -4.40
CA ASN A 57 19.08 -24.72 -4.01
C ASN A 57 17.95 -24.66 -2.98
N ARG A 58 17.66 -23.45 -2.44
CA ARG A 58 16.62 -23.26 -1.44
C ARG A 58 15.72 -22.11 -1.85
N PHE A 59 14.41 -22.38 -2.07
CA PHE A 59 13.41 -21.42 -2.55
C PHE A 59 13.87 -20.62 -3.78
N GLY A 60 14.67 -21.20 -4.67
CA GLY A 60 15.20 -20.52 -5.85
C GLY A 60 16.05 -19.26 -5.55
N GLY A 61 16.61 -19.16 -4.36
CA GLY A 61 17.41 -18.01 -3.89
C GLY A 61 16.62 -17.03 -3.01
N LYS A 62 15.31 -17.25 -2.83
CA LYS A 62 14.42 -16.32 -2.09
C LYS A 62 14.36 -16.58 -0.58
N GLY A 63 15.14 -17.53 -0.03
CA GLY A 63 15.21 -17.81 1.39
C GLY A 63 15.55 -16.56 2.22
N VAL A 64 15.19 -16.55 3.52
CA VAL A 64 15.41 -15.40 4.43
C VAL A 64 16.16 -15.81 5.72
N LEU A 65 16.88 -16.94 5.70
CA LEU A 65 17.61 -17.41 6.89
C LEU A 65 18.68 -16.42 7.37
N LYS A 66 19.32 -15.66 6.48
CA LYS A 66 20.26 -14.59 6.86
C LYS A 66 19.56 -13.49 7.66
N ALA A 67 18.39 -13.03 7.20
CA ALA A 67 17.60 -12.04 7.91
C ALA A 67 17.15 -12.57 9.29
N ILE A 68 16.71 -13.83 9.37
CA ILE A 68 16.35 -14.47 10.63
C ILE A 68 17.54 -14.57 11.58
N ALA A 69 18.70 -14.99 11.08
CA ALA A 69 19.92 -15.04 11.88
C ALA A 69 20.32 -13.64 12.39
N ASN A 70 20.12 -12.59 11.59
CA ASN A 70 20.34 -11.21 12.02
C ASN A 70 19.39 -10.82 13.17
N VAL A 71 18.11 -11.21 13.11
CA VAL A 71 17.17 -10.97 14.22
C VAL A 71 17.64 -11.71 15.48
N ASN A 72 17.81 -13.04 15.39
CA ASN A 72 18.03 -13.89 16.55
C ASN A 72 19.40 -13.71 17.21
N ASN A 73 20.45 -13.36 16.42
CA ASN A 73 21.83 -13.35 16.92
C ASN A 73 22.42 -11.94 17.05
N VAL A 74 21.85 -10.93 16.39
CA VAL A 74 22.39 -9.57 16.33
C VAL A 74 21.41 -8.57 16.92
N ILE A 75 20.21 -8.43 16.34
CA ILE A 75 19.19 -7.46 16.82
C ILE A 75 18.73 -7.80 18.23
N ALA A 76 18.43 -9.07 18.52
CA ALA A 76 17.99 -9.49 19.86
C ALA A 76 18.98 -9.09 20.96
N LYS A 77 20.29 -9.21 20.70
CA LYS A 77 21.31 -8.82 21.68
C LYS A 77 21.37 -7.33 21.98
N GLU A 78 20.99 -6.51 21.00
CA GLU A 78 21.02 -5.05 21.11
C GLU A 78 19.80 -4.51 21.84
N ILE A 79 18.61 -5.07 21.56
CA ILE A 79 17.36 -4.45 22.02
C ILE A 79 16.67 -5.18 23.18
N VAL A 80 17.06 -6.42 23.53
CA VAL A 80 16.63 -7.05 24.79
C VAL A 80 17.11 -6.19 25.97
N GLY A 81 16.19 -5.91 26.91
CA GLY A 81 16.40 -4.98 28.02
C GLY A 81 15.99 -3.54 27.73
N MET A 82 15.58 -3.20 26.51
CA MET A 82 14.99 -1.90 26.19
C MET A 82 13.53 -1.84 26.63
N GLU A 83 13.04 -0.63 26.89
CA GLU A 83 11.63 -0.36 27.18
C GLU A 83 10.77 -0.58 25.93
N VAL A 84 9.80 -1.50 25.99
CA VAL A 84 8.99 -1.89 24.83
C VAL A 84 8.12 -0.76 24.27
N THR A 85 7.75 0.20 25.12
CA THR A 85 6.93 1.36 24.72
C THR A 85 7.75 2.49 24.07
N ASP A 86 9.09 2.42 24.11
CA ASP A 86 9.95 3.38 23.41
C ASP A 86 10.28 2.92 21.99
N GLN A 87 9.23 2.86 21.14
CA GLN A 87 9.35 2.43 19.74
C GLN A 87 10.44 3.18 18.98
N VAL A 88 10.57 4.48 19.21
CA VAL A 88 11.56 5.32 18.50
C VAL A 88 12.98 4.92 18.87
N ALA A 89 13.25 4.64 20.15
CA ALA A 89 14.57 4.19 20.60
C ALA A 89 14.89 2.80 20.03
N ILE A 90 13.93 1.87 20.04
CA ILE A 90 14.07 0.52 19.47
C ILE A 90 14.42 0.60 17.99
N ASP A 91 13.65 1.33 17.20
CA ASP A 91 13.88 1.46 15.75
C ASP A 91 15.22 2.14 15.46
N LYS A 92 15.57 3.21 16.15
CA LYS A 92 16.87 3.88 16.03
C LYS A 92 18.05 2.98 16.39
N ALA A 93 17.91 2.14 17.43
CA ALA A 93 18.96 1.18 17.79
C ALA A 93 19.22 0.18 16.66
N MET A 94 18.16 -0.37 16.05
CA MET A 94 18.27 -1.30 14.93
C MET A 94 18.87 -0.64 13.67
N ILE A 95 18.42 0.58 13.34
CA ILE A 95 18.92 1.35 12.20
C ILE A 95 20.40 1.66 12.38
N LYS A 96 20.81 2.09 13.57
CA LYS A 96 22.22 2.36 13.92
C LYS A 96 23.06 1.10 13.84
N LEU A 97 22.54 -0.04 14.29
CA LEU A 97 23.21 -1.35 14.24
C LEU A 97 23.45 -1.83 12.80
N ASP A 98 22.50 -1.56 11.88
CA ASP A 98 22.68 -1.77 10.46
C ASP A 98 23.75 -0.86 9.89
N GLY A 99 23.65 0.44 10.11
CA GLY A 99 24.64 1.45 9.73
C GLY A 99 24.77 1.72 8.24
N THR A 100 23.85 1.17 7.40
CA THR A 100 23.82 1.43 5.95
C THR A 100 22.62 2.30 5.57
N PRO A 101 22.69 3.11 4.51
CA PRO A 101 21.58 4.00 4.14
C PRO A 101 20.26 3.28 3.81
N ASN A 102 20.37 2.06 3.26
CA ASN A 102 19.22 1.28 2.77
C ASN A 102 18.95 -0.01 3.58
N LYS A 103 19.49 -0.11 4.80
CA LYS A 103 19.35 -1.29 5.67
C LYS A 103 19.88 -2.59 5.05
N GLY A 104 20.89 -2.49 4.21
CA GLY A 104 21.43 -3.61 3.42
C GLY A 104 22.25 -4.64 4.23
N LYS A 105 22.72 -4.29 5.43
CA LYS A 105 23.52 -5.19 6.28
C LYS A 105 22.67 -6.19 7.05
N LEU A 106 21.64 -5.73 7.75
CA LEU A 106 20.72 -6.56 8.53
C LEU A 106 19.52 -7.01 7.72
N GLY A 107 19.08 -6.19 6.79
CA GLY A 107 17.87 -6.34 6.00
C GLY A 107 16.70 -5.52 6.58
N ALA A 108 16.04 -4.74 5.73
CA ALA A 108 14.83 -4.01 6.11
C ALA A 108 13.72 -4.97 6.58
N ASN A 109 13.63 -6.17 6.01
CA ASN A 109 12.70 -7.20 6.43
C ASN A 109 12.98 -7.70 7.87
N ALA A 110 14.25 -7.86 8.26
CA ALA A 110 14.61 -8.21 9.63
C ALA A 110 14.24 -7.09 10.62
N ILE A 111 14.59 -5.84 10.29
CA ILE A 111 14.32 -4.67 11.13
C ILE A 111 12.80 -4.46 11.27
N LEU A 112 12.05 -4.49 10.16
CA LEU A 112 10.61 -4.26 10.17
C LEU A 112 9.86 -5.33 10.96
N ALA A 113 10.23 -6.63 10.82
CA ALA A 113 9.56 -7.69 11.56
C ALA A 113 9.63 -7.44 13.07
N VAL A 114 10.79 -7.04 13.58
CA VAL A 114 10.98 -6.72 14.99
C VAL A 114 10.28 -5.42 15.39
N SER A 115 10.35 -4.38 14.55
CA SER A 115 9.66 -3.10 14.78
C SER A 115 8.15 -3.28 14.93
N LEU A 116 7.52 -4.08 14.05
CA LEU A 116 6.09 -4.44 14.13
C LEU A 116 5.77 -5.26 15.38
N ALA A 117 6.60 -6.26 15.68
CA ALA A 117 6.42 -7.12 16.84
C ALA A 117 6.52 -6.33 18.15
N ALA A 118 7.46 -5.39 18.25
CA ALA A 118 7.60 -4.51 19.42
C ALA A 118 6.38 -3.61 19.63
N ALA A 119 5.88 -2.98 18.57
CA ALA A 119 4.67 -2.16 18.65
C ALA A 119 3.44 -2.98 19.11
N ARG A 120 3.30 -4.21 18.61
CA ARG A 120 2.21 -5.11 19.04
C ARG A 120 2.39 -5.60 20.47
N ALA A 121 3.62 -5.91 20.90
CA ALA A 121 3.89 -6.31 22.28
C ALA A 121 3.57 -5.17 23.27
N ALA A 122 3.92 -3.94 22.92
CA ALA A 122 3.58 -2.76 23.71
C ALA A 122 2.05 -2.54 23.81
N ALA A 123 1.34 -2.68 22.69
CA ALA A 123 -0.12 -2.57 22.67
C ALA A 123 -0.79 -3.68 23.51
N ASP A 124 -0.31 -4.92 23.39
CA ASP A 124 -0.80 -6.09 24.15
C ASP A 124 -0.56 -5.89 25.65
N GLU A 125 0.63 -5.47 26.05
CA GLU A 125 0.96 -5.17 27.44
C GLU A 125 0.08 -4.08 28.04
N LEU A 126 -0.20 -3.03 27.29
CA LEU A 126 -1.08 -1.93 27.70
C LEU A 126 -2.56 -2.30 27.59
N GLN A 127 -2.90 -3.47 27.07
CA GLN A 127 -4.26 -3.94 26.82
C GLN A 127 -5.11 -2.95 25.99
N VAL A 128 -4.47 -2.35 24.98
CA VAL A 128 -5.14 -1.46 24.02
C VAL A 128 -5.00 -1.99 22.60
N PRO A 129 -5.97 -1.77 21.71
CA PRO A 129 -5.85 -2.12 20.30
C PRO A 129 -4.66 -1.43 19.65
N LEU A 130 -4.03 -2.06 18.64
CA LEU A 130 -2.85 -1.52 17.98
C LEU A 130 -3.10 -0.13 17.36
N TYR A 131 -4.26 0.07 16.72
CA TYR A 131 -4.60 1.39 16.16
C TYR A 131 -4.66 2.49 17.23
N ASN A 132 -5.13 2.16 18.42
CA ASN A 132 -5.20 3.11 19.55
C ASN A 132 -3.81 3.35 20.16
N TYR A 133 -2.98 2.31 20.28
CA TYR A 133 -1.59 2.45 20.73
C TYR A 133 -0.79 3.39 19.83
N LEU A 134 -0.88 3.20 18.50
CA LEU A 134 -0.14 4.00 17.52
C LEU A 134 -0.69 5.42 17.34
N GLY A 135 -2.01 5.61 17.41
CA GLY A 135 -2.67 6.88 17.08
C GLY A 135 -3.29 7.63 18.25
N GLY A 136 -3.36 6.99 19.43
CA GLY A 136 -4.01 7.57 20.60
C GLY A 136 -5.53 7.74 20.43
N PHE A 137 -6.13 8.61 21.24
CA PHE A 137 -7.58 8.86 21.24
C PHE A 137 -8.12 9.50 19.94
N ASN A 138 -7.25 10.04 19.10
CA ASN A 138 -7.64 10.64 17.81
C ASN A 138 -7.80 9.61 16.69
N ALA A 139 -7.49 8.34 16.92
CA ALA A 139 -7.60 7.24 15.96
C ALA A 139 -9.05 6.77 15.81
N HIS A 140 -9.84 7.40 14.92
CA HIS A 140 -11.27 7.10 14.75
C HIS A 140 -11.78 7.24 13.32
N LEU A 141 -10.92 7.62 12.35
CA LEU A 141 -11.31 7.70 10.96
C LEU A 141 -11.06 6.37 10.26
N LEU A 142 -12.13 5.75 9.75
CA LEU A 142 -12.03 4.55 8.91
C LEU A 142 -11.54 4.96 7.51
N PRO A 143 -10.68 4.18 6.86
CA PRO A 143 -10.18 4.54 5.54
C PRO A 143 -11.19 4.22 4.44
N THR A 144 -11.28 5.09 3.41
CA THR A 144 -11.92 4.78 2.14
C THR A 144 -11.02 3.81 1.36
N PRO A 145 -11.50 2.59 1.01
CA PRO A 145 -10.66 1.62 0.34
C PRO A 145 -10.51 1.90 -1.14
N MET A 146 -9.31 1.62 -1.66
CA MET A 146 -8.97 1.51 -3.08
C MET A 146 -8.91 0.01 -3.41
N MET A 147 -10.01 -0.57 -3.90
CA MET A 147 -10.08 -2.01 -4.14
C MET A 147 -9.72 -2.36 -5.57
N ASN A 148 -8.58 -3.01 -5.77
CA ASN A 148 -8.12 -3.47 -7.07
C ASN A 148 -9.02 -4.60 -7.59
N VAL A 149 -9.85 -4.34 -8.60
CA VAL A 149 -10.82 -5.29 -9.15
C VAL A 149 -10.47 -5.82 -10.53
N ILE A 150 -9.62 -5.11 -11.31
CA ILE A 150 -9.05 -5.56 -12.58
C ILE A 150 -7.55 -5.29 -12.59
N ASN A 151 -6.78 -6.30 -13.02
CA ASN A 151 -5.34 -6.25 -13.19
C ASN A 151 -4.94 -6.15 -14.66
N GLY A 152 -3.91 -5.36 -14.93
CA GLY A 152 -3.21 -5.29 -16.20
C GLY A 152 -1.71 -5.17 -15.98
N GLY A 153 -0.99 -4.47 -16.87
CA GLY A 153 0.45 -4.23 -16.74
C GLY A 153 1.25 -5.50 -16.47
N ALA A 154 2.19 -5.42 -15.57
CA ALA A 154 3.00 -6.56 -15.12
C ALA A 154 2.20 -7.61 -14.31
N HIS A 155 1.00 -7.27 -13.83
CA HIS A 155 0.13 -8.16 -13.04
C HIS A 155 -0.77 -9.07 -13.89
N SER A 156 -0.72 -8.99 -15.22
CA SER A 156 -1.56 -9.78 -16.13
C SER A 156 -0.96 -9.93 -17.53
N ASP A 157 -1.24 -11.05 -18.18
CA ASP A 157 -0.85 -11.32 -19.58
C ASP A 157 -1.86 -10.76 -20.62
N ASN A 158 -2.84 -9.95 -20.20
CA ASN A 158 -3.80 -9.30 -21.09
C ASN A 158 -3.18 -8.13 -21.89
N LYS A 159 -4.01 -7.38 -22.65
CA LYS A 159 -3.56 -6.23 -23.47
C LYS A 159 -3.75 -4.87 -22.80
N VAL A 160 -3.92 -4.86 -21.49
CA VAL A 160 -4.13 -3.66 -20.68
C VAL A 160 -2.79 -3.20 -20.13
N ASP A 161 -2.40 -1.95 -20.35
CA ASP A 161 -1.09 -1.40 -19.98
C ASP A 161 -1.05 -0.91 -18.51
N PHE A 162 -2.15 -0.35 -17.99
CA PHE A 162 -2.22 0.08 -16.59
C PHE A 162 -2.23 -1.14 -15.66
N GLN A 163 -1.51 -1.04 -14.56
CA GLN A 163 -1.28 -2.17 -13.67
C GLN A 163 -2.51 -2.55 -12.85
N GLU A 164 -3.24 -1.54 -12.33
CA GLU A 164 -4.40 -1.75 -11.47
C GLU A 164 -5.53 -0.78 -11.77
N PHE A 165 -6.76 -1.32 -11.73
CA PHE A 165 -8.00 -0.54 -11.78
C PHE A 165 -8.79 -0.78 -10.51
N MET A 166 -9.00 0.29 -9.75
CA MET A 166 -9.56 0.24 -8.41
C MET A 166 -10.90 0.96 -8.34
N ILE A 167 -11.82 0.41 -7.56
CA ILE A 167 -13.07 1.07 -7.17
C ILE A 167 -12.94 1.71 -5.80
N MET A 168 -13.54 2.89 -5.64
CA MET A 168 -13.56 3.64 -4.38
C MET A 168 -15.00 4.01 -4.00
N PRO A 169 -15.58 3.43 -2.92
CA PRO A 169 -16.99 3.63 -2.52
C PRO A 169 -17.17 4.93 -1.73
N VAL A 170 -16.97 6.06 -2.39
CA VAL A 170 -16.92 7.39 -1.76
C VAL A 170 -18.27 7.88 -1.24
N GLY A 171 -19.38 7.32 -1.75
CA GLY A 171 -20.75 7.65 -1.33
C GLY A 171 -21.30 6.83 -0.18
N ALA A 172 -20.57 5.81 0.29
CA ALA A 172 -21.05 4.92 1.35
C ALA A 172 -21.15 5.65 2.70
N PRO A 173 -22.16 5.32 3.53
CA PRO A 173 -22.39 6.00 4.81
C PRO A 173 -21.51 5.49 5.96
N SER A 174 -20.88 4.33 5.83
CA SER A 174 -20.04 3.69 6.85
C SER A 174 -19.03 2.73 6.20
N PHE A 175 -18.04 2.28 6.94
CA PHE A 175 -17.07 1.32 6.41
C PHE A 175 -17.75 -0.05 6.14
N LYS A 176 -18.61 -0.50 7.01
CA LYS A 176 -19.40 -1.72 6.82
C LYS A 176 -20.20 -1.69 5.51
N GLU A 177 -20.88 -0.57 5.25
CA GLU A 177 -21.64 -0.42 4.00
C GLU A 177 -20.71 -0.31 2.79
N CYS A 178 -19.58 0.40 2.89
CA CYS A 178 -18.65 0.48 1.79
C CYS A 178 -18.11 -0.91 1.39
N LEU A 179 -17.79 -1.76 2.37
CA LEU A 179 -17.32 -3.12 2.09
C LEU A 179 -18.42 -3.98 1.43
N ARG A 180 -19.66 -3.86 1.88
CA ARG A 180 -20.81 -4.51 1.23
C ARG A 180 -20.96 -4.06 -0.23
N TRP A 181 -20.95 -2.76 -0.47
CA TRP A 181 -21.07 -2.20 -1.81
C TRP A 181 -19.96 -2.70 -2.74
N CYS A 182 -18.72 -2.70 -2.26
CA CYS A 182 -17.59 -3.21 -3.04
C CYS A 182 -17.71 -4.69 -3.37
N ALA A 183 -18.17 -5.53 -2.42
CA ALA A 183 -18.41 -6.95 -2.68
C ALA A 183 -19.51 -7.16 -3.72
N GLU A 184 -20.60 -6.40 -3.68
CA GLU A 184 -21.69 -6.46 -4.66
C GLU A 184 -21.22 -6.06 -6.06
N VAL A 185 -20.42 -4.98 -6.18
CA VAL A 185 -19.80 -4.57 -7.46
C VAL A 185 -18.82 -5.62 -7.97
N PHE A 186 -18.01 -6.22 -7.09
CA PHE A 186 -17.07 -7.27 -7.47
C PHE A 186 -17.79 -8.52 -8.02
N HIS A 187 -18.90 -8.93 -7.41
CA HIS A 187 -19.72 -10.03 -7.91
C HIS A 187 -20.45 -9.67 -9.21
N ALA A 188 -20.93 -8.45 -9.36
CA ALA A 188 -21.53 -7.95 -10.60
C ALA A 188 -20.48 -7.98 -11.75
N LEU A 189 -19.24 -7.55 -11.47
CA LEU A 189 -18.13 -7.62 -12.42
C LEU A 189 -17.83 -9.06 -12.84
N ALA A 190 -17.77 -10.00 -11.90
CA ALA A 190 -17.60 -11.43 -12.21
C ALA A 190 -18.71 -11.95 -13.14
N SER A 191 -19.98 -11.53 -12.92
CA SER A 191 -21.11 -11.90 -13.79
C SER A 191 -20.93 -11.36 -15.21
N ILE A 192 -20.59 -10.07 -15.36
CA ILE A 192 -20.34 -9.44 -16.67
C ILE A 192 -19.21 -10.17 -17.43
N LEU A 193 -18.10 -10.44 -16.76
CA LEU A 193 -16.96 -11.15 -17.37
C LEU A 193 -17.37 -12.54 -17.86
N LYS A 194 -18.14 -13.31 -17.07
CA LYS A 194 -18.68 -14.62 -17.45
C LYS A 194 -19.63 -14.54 -18.64
N GLU A 195 -20.54 -13.56 -18.65
CA GLU A 195 -21.49 -13.32 -19.75
C GLU A 195 -20.78 -13.01 -21.07
N ARG A 196 -19.59 -12.37 -20.99
CA ARG A 196 -18.72 -12.08 -22.14
C ARG A 196 -17.77 -13.23 -22.50
N GLY A 197 -17.81 -14.37 -21.78
CA GLY A 197 -16.91 -15.50 -21.99
C GLY A 197 -15.46 -15.22 -21.54
N LEU A 198 -15.25 -14.24 -20.67
CA LEU A 198 -13.94 -13.86 -20.14
C LEU A 198 -13.62 -14.60 -18.83
N ALA A 199 -12.32 -14.78 -18.56
CA ALA A 199 -11.85 -15.43 -17.35
C ALA A 199 -12.15 -14.61 -16.09
N THR A 200 -12.49 -15.30 -14.99
CA THR A 200 -12.68 -14.73 -13.66
C THR A 200 -11.64 -15.28 -12.66
N SER A 201 -10.51 -15.80 -13.17
CA SER A 201 -9.34 -16.06 -12.33
C SER A 201 -8.78 -14.76 -11.78
N VAL A 202 -8.25 -14.82 -10.56
CA VAL A 202 -7.75 -13.64 -9.85
C VAL A 202 -6.22 -13.63 -9.83
N GLY A 203 -5.66 -12.42 -9.88
CA GLY A 203 -4.24 -12.17 -9.69
C GLY A 203 -3.81 -12.20 -8.21
N ASP A 204 -2.56 -11.81 -7.95
CA ASP A 204 -1.96 -11.82 -6.61
C ASP A 204 -2.72 -10.94 -5.61
N GLU A 205 -3.37 -9.90 -6.07
CA GLU A 205 -4.11 -8.95 -5.23
C GLU A 205 -5.62 -9.19 -5.18
N GLY A 206 -6.08 -10.31 -5.74
CA GLY A 206 -7.47 -10.75 -5.71
C GLY A 206 -8.38 -10.17 -6.78
N GLY A 207 -7.94 -9.18 -7.56
CA GLY A 207 -8.67 -8.65 -8.73
C GLY A 207 -8.63 -9.59 -9.91
N PHE A 208 -9.61 -9.49 -10.81
CA PHE A 208 -9.68 -10.30 -12.02
C PHE A 208 -8.59 -9.92 -13.04
N ALA A 209 -8.17 -10.86 -13.87
CA ALA A 209 -7.20 -10.66 -14.95
C ALA A 209 -7.80 -11.08 -16.31
N PRO A 210 -8.93 -10.48 -16.76
CA PRO A 210 -9.59 -10.85 -18.00
C PRO A 210 -8.79 -10.39 -19.23
N ALA A 211 -8.97 -11.08 -20.37
CA ALA A 211 -8.38 -10.71 -21.65
C ALA A 211 -9.10 -9.52 -22.29
N LEU A 212 -9.02 -8.33 -21.66
CA LEU A 212 -9.53 -7.07 -22.19
C LEU A 212 -8.59 -6.50 -23.24
N LYS A 213 -9.11 -5.63 -24.10
CA LYS A 213 -8.42 -5.12 -25.30
C LYS A 213 -7.71 -3.79 -25.08
N SER A 214 -8.12 -3.02 -24.05
CA SER A 214 -7.60 -1.69 -23.74
C SER A 214 -7.87 -1.28 -22.30
N ASP A 215 -7.17 -0.25 -21.85
CA ASP A 215 -7.36 0.37 -20.54
C ASP A 215 -8.77 0.97 -20.39
N GLU A 216 -9.28 1.62 -21.46
CA GLU A 216 -10.63 2.16 -21.46
C GLU A 216 -11.71 1.07 -21.34
N GLU A 217 -11.54 -0.09 -22.01
CA GLU A 217 -12.47 -1.22 -21.85
C GLU A 217 -12.51 -1.73 -20.40
N ALA A 218 -11.38 -1.71 -19.69
CA ALA A 218 -11.33 -2.06 -18.27
C ALA A 218 -12.15 -1.08 -17.43
N ILE A 219 -11.95 0.22 -17.64
CA ILE A 219 -12.73 1.27 -16.93
C ILE A 219 -14.21 1.13 -17.22
N GLU A 220 -14.59 1.01 -18.49
CA GLU A 220 -16.00 0.89 -18.91
C GLU A 220 -16.67 -0.36 -18.35
N THR A 221 -15.95 -1.50 -18.29
CA THR A 221 -16.45 -2.74 -17.69
C THR A 221 -16.70 -2.60 -16.19
N ILE A 222 -15.83 -1.88 -15.48
CA ILE A 222 -16.02 -1.57 -14.04
C ILE A 222 -17.24 -0.67 -13.85
N LEU A 223 -17.39 0.38 -14.66
CA LEU A 223 -18.54 1.29 -14.57
C LEU A 223 -19.86 0.58 -14.87
N GLU A 224 -19.86 -0.38 -15.79
CA GLU A 224 -21.02 -1.27 -16.06
C GLU A 224 -21.33 -2.12 -14.83
N ALA A 225 -20.31 -2.68 -14.14
CA ALA A 225 -20.48 -3.46 -12.92
C ALA A 225 -21.06 -2.62 -11.76
N VAL A 226 -20.61 -1.38 -11.60
CA VAL A 226 -21.15 -0.43 -10.62
C VAL A 226 -22.65 -0.21 -10.88
N LYS A 227 -23.04 0.06 -12.13
CA LYS A 227 -24.47 0.23 -12.52
C LYS A 227 -25.28 -1.04 -12.32
N LYS A 228 -24.73 -2.22 -12.72
CA LYS A 228 -25.39 -3.52 -12.57
C LYS A 228 -25.63 -3.87 -11.08
N ALA A 229 -24.74 -3.44 -10.20
CA ALA A 229 -24.92 -3.58 -8.76
C ALA A 229 -25.92 -2.57 -8.14
N GLY A 230 -26.44 -1.63 -8.92
CA GLY A 230 -27.45 -0.65 -8.47
C GLY A 230 -26.87 0.67 -7.94
N TYR A 231 -25.59 0.95 -8.20
CA TYR A 231 -24.90 2.18 -7.76
C TYR A 231 -24.66 3.15 -8.90
N GLU A 232 -24.44 4.42 -8.55
CA GLU A 232 -24.23 5.52 -9.50
C GLU A 232 -22.75 5.84 -9.65
N PRO A 233 -22.13 5.59 -10.85
CA PRO A 233 -20.75 6.02 -11.11
C PRO A 233 -20.59 7.54 -10.96
N GLY A 234 -19.50 7.97 -10.35
CA GLY A 234 -19.19 9.37 -10.10
C GLY A 234 -19.76 9.93 -8.80
N LYS A 235 -20.83 9.32 -8.27
CA LYS A 235 -21.46 9.71 -7.01
C LYS A 235 -21.19 8.71 -5.89
N ASP A 236 -21.58 7.45 -6.09
CA ASP A 236 -21.39 6.40 -5.12
C ASP A 236 -20.00 5.81 -5.19
N PHE A 237 -19.47 5.69 -6.41
CA PHE A 237 -18.13 5.15 -6.69
C PHE A 237 -17.32 6.09 -7.58
N ARG A 238 -16.05 6.22 -7.25
CA ARG A 238 -14.99 6.78 -8.11
C ARG A 238 -14.03 5.68 -8.54
N ILE A 239 -13.22 5.98 -9.54
CA ILE A 239 -12.17 5.09 -10.07
C ILE A 239 -10.82 5.61 -9.61
N ALA A 240 -9.94 4.70 -9.16
CA ALA A 240 -8.52 4.96 -8.98
C ALA A 240 -7.72 4.02 -9.88
N MET A 241 -6.56 4.46 -10.32
CA MET A 241 -5.68 3.67 -11.18
C MET A 241 -4.26 3.71 -10.66
N ASP A 242 -3.54 2.59 -10.84
CA ASP A 242 -2.09 2.52 -10.74
C ASP A 242 -1.53 2.25 -12.14
N ALA A 243 -0.79 3.22 -12.66
CA ALA A 243 -0.20 3.12 -13.98
C ALA A 243 1.12 2.37 -13.97
N ALA A 244 1.88 2.45 -12.88
CA ALA A 244 3.25 1.93 -12.75
C ALA A 244 4.15 2.39 -13.91
N SER A 245 4.11 3.68 -14.26
CA SER A 245 4.71 4.22 -15.48
C SER A 245 6.25 4.11 -15.53
N SER A 246 6.90 3.81 -14.42
CA SER A 246 8.32 3.47 -14.40
C SER A 246 8.66 2.21 -15.22
N GLU A 247 7.66 1.32 -15.46
CA GLU A 247 7.78 0.16 -16.36
C GLU A 247 7.70 0.54 -17.86
N TRP A 248 7.29 1.76 -18.19
CA TRP A 248 7.09 2.22 -19.57
C TRP A 248 8.29 2.97 -20.15
N LYS A 249 9.49 2.71 -19.63
CA LYS A 249 10.72 3.38 -20.10
C LYS A 249 10.93 3.18 -21.60
N SER A 250 11.14 4.29 -22.31
CA SER A 250 11.47 4.29 -23.74
C SER A 250 12.98 4.31 -23.93
N GLU A 251 13.47 3.71 -25.05
CA GLU A 251 14.88 3.82 -25.46
C GLU A 251 15.31 5.27 -25.76
N LYS A 252 14.35 6.18 -25.95
CA LYS A 252 14.59 7.62 -26.15
C LYS A 252 15.06 8.35 -24.88
N GLY A 253 14.99 7.67 -23.71
CA GLY A 253 15.46 8.20 -22.43
C GLY A 253 14.36 8.89 -21.60
N LYS A 254 14.78 9.66 -20.59
CA LYS A 254 13.89 10.31 -19.64
C LYS A 254 12.89 11.25 -20.32
N GLY A 255 11.65 11.22 -19.84
CA GLY A 255 10.53 12.00 -20.39
C GLY A 255 9.90 11.43 -21.65
N TYR A 256 10.27 10.19 -22.00
CA TYR A 256 9.64 9.41 -23.08
C TYR A 256 9.14 8.08 -22.53
N TYR A 257 7.93 7.73 -22.90
CA TYR A 257 7.21 6.55 -22.44
C TYR A 257 6.77 5.70 -23.60
N LYS A 258 6.85 4.38 -23.47
CA LYS A 258 6.32 3.43 -24.43
C LYS A 258 5.47 2.39 -23.72
N LEU A 259 4.17 2.40 -23.97
CA LEU A 259 3.25 1.43 -23.40
C LEU A 259 3.63 0.03 -23.89
N PRO A 260 3.92 -0.93 -22.98
CA PRO A 260 4.49 -2.21 -23.36
C PRO A 260 3.59 -3.07 -24.26
N LYS A 261 2.28 -2.96 -24.08
CA LYS A 261 1.28 -3.80 -24.76
C LYS A 261 0.64 -3.11 -25.95
N ALA A 262 0.24 -1.85 -25.80
CA ALA A 262 -0.30 -1.04 -26.90
C ALA A 262 0.77 -0.58 -27.89
N GLY A 263 2.03 -0.47 -27.44
CA GLY A 263 3.14 0.01 -28.27
C GLY A 263 3.11 1.52 -28.54
N THR A 264 2.15 2.25 -27.97
CA THR A 264 2.01 3.70 -28.13
C THR A 264 3.15 4.41 -27.40
N GLU A 265 3.73 5.41 -28.04
CA GLU A 265 4.77 6.25 -27.44
C GLU A 265 4.22 7.63 -27.09
N TYR A 266 4.70 8.17 -25.96
CA TYR A 266 4.36 9.49 -25.45
C TYR A 266 5.61 10.22 -24.97
N THR A 267 5.62 11.53 -25.09
CA THR A 267 6.41 12.41 -24.22
C THR A 267 5.70 12.59 -22.89
N SER A 268 6.38 13.15 -21.89
CA SER A 268 5.74 13.50 -20.60
C SER A 268 4.49 14.36 -20.80
N GLU A 269 4.58 15.38 -21.66
CA GLU A 269 3.46 16.29 -21.95
C GLU A 269 2.28 15.57 -22.62
N GLU A 270 2.55 14.70 -23.59
CA GLU A 270 1.50 13.93 -24.27
C GLU A 270 0.83 12.92 -23.31
N LEU A 271 1.60 12.30 -22.41
CA LEU A 271 1.05 11.41 -21.40
C LEU A 271 0.20 12.17 -20.37
N ILE A 272 0.62 13.36 -19.94
CA ILE A 272 -0.17 14.23 -19.07
C ILE A 272 -1.53 14.58 -19.72
N GLU A 273 -1.55 14.93 -21.00
CA GLU A 273 -2.80 15.22 -21.72
C GLU A 273 -3.64 13.96 -21.94
N HIS A 274 -3.02 12.78 -22.06
CA HIS A 274 -3.73 11.49 -22.05
C HIS A 274 -4.49 11.28 -20.74
N TRP A 275 -3.80 11.49 -19.58
CA TRP A 275 -4.43 11.45 -18.26
C TRP A 275 -5.58 12.47 -18.14
N ALA A 276 -5.37 13.71 -18.60
CA ALA A 276 -6.40 14.74 -18.56
C ALA A 276 -7.67 14.32 -19.31
N LYS A 277 -7.53 13.77 -20.52
CA LYS A 277 -8.66 13.26 -21.32
C LYS A 277 -9.41 12.11 -20.64
N LEU A 278 -8.69 11.17 -20.01
CA LEU A 278 -9.32 10.10 -19.26
C LEU A 278 -10.12 10.63 -18.06
N CYS A 279 -9.56 11.58 -17.31
CA CYS A 279 -10.24 12.21 -16.18
C CYS A 279 -11.45 13.07 -16.58
N GLU A 280 -11.45 13.64 -17.78
CA GLU A 280 -12.61 14.36 -18.33
C GLU A 280 -13.73 13.41 -18.74
N LYS A 281 -13.38 12.20 -19.22
CA LYS A 281 -14.34 11.21 -19.72
C LYS A 281 -14.91 10.31 -18.63
N TYR A 282 -14.12 9.99 -17.62
CA TYR A 282 -14.45 9.00 -16.60
C TYR A 282 -14.33 9.58 -15.18
N PRO A 283 -15.06 9.03 -14.19
CA PRO A 283 -15.04 9.53 -12.82
C PRO A 283 -13.75 9.09 -12.07
N ILE A 284 -12.59 9.40 -12.63
CA ILE A 284 -11.27 9.10 -12.06
C ILE A 284 -10.96 10.14 -10.98
N ILE A 285 -10.62 9.68 -9.77
CA ILE A 285 -10.28 10.54 -8.63
C ILE A 285 -8.81 10.44 -8.22
N SER A 286 -8.13 9.35 -8.59
CA SER A 286 -6.74 9.08 -8.17
C SER A 286 -5.96 8.38 -9.27
N ILE A 287 -4.72 8.83 -9.51
CA ILE A 287 -3.74 8.21 -10.40
C ILE A 287 -2.45 8.02 -9.60
N GLU A 288 -2.00 6.77 -9.49
CA GLU A 288 -0.74 6.38 -8.88
C GLU A 288 0.31 6.17 -9.97
N ASP A 289 1.51 6.71 -9.71
CA ASP A 289 2.69 6.65 -10.59
C ASP A 289 2.36 6.89 -12.07
N GLY A 290 1.64 7.99 -12.32
CA GLY A 290 1.26 8.40 -13.67
C GLY A 290 2.42 8.81 -14.57
N LEU A 291 3.63 8.97 -14.00
CA LEU A 291 4.90 9.23 -14.68
C LEU A 291 6.03 8.47 -13.98
N ASP A 292 7.19 8.33 -14.65
CA ASP A 292 8.39 7.68 -14.12
C ASP A 292 8.89 8.32 -12.82
N GLU A 293 9.44 7.51 -11.92
CA GLU A 293 9.94 7.90 -10.59
C GLU A 293 11.07 8.94 -10.61
N GLU A 294 11.73 9.14 -11.74
CA GLU A 294 12.78 10.15 -11.93
C GLU A 294 12.36 11.31 -12.84
N ASP A 295 11.12 11.31 -13.38
CA ASP A 295 10.62 12.41 -14.21
C ASP A 295 10.03 13.56 -13.38
N TRP A 296 10.84 14.15 -12.52
CA TRP A 296 10.44 15.22 -11.60
C TRP A 296 9.80 16.45 -12.28
N GLU A 297 10.31 16.83 -13.47
CA GLU A 297 9.73 17.94 -14.26
C GLU A 297 8.35 17.58 -14.80
N GLY A 298 8.20 16.34 -15.29
CA GLY A 298 6.89 15.84 -15.72
C GLY A 298 5.90 15.82 -14.55
N TRP A 299 6.32 15.35 -13.37
CA TRP A 299 5.47 15.35 -12.17
C TRP A 299 5.02 16.75 -11.74
N GLN A 300 5.89 17.77 -11.83
CA GLN A 300 5.49 19.16 -11.58
C GLN A 300 4.41 19.63 -12.56
N LYS A 301 4.58 19.32 -13.86
CA LYS A 301 3.61 19.66 -14.92
C LYS A 301 2.29 18.90 -14.73
N LEU A 302 2.36 17.59 -14.41
CA LEU A 302 1.18 16.76 -14.11
C LEU A 302 0.39 17.34 -12.94
N THR A 303 1.09 17.70 -11.85
CA THR A 303 0.47 18.28 -10.66
C THR A 303 -0.18 19.63 -10.95
N ALA A 304 0.49 20.47 -11.71
CA ALA A 304 -0.07 21.78 -12.14
C ALA A 304 -1.32 21.59 -13.03
N ARG A 305 -1.35 20.53 -13.86
CA ARG A 305 -2.46 20.27 -14.82
C ARG A 305 -3.68 19.65 -14.16
N LEU A 306 -3.48 18.70 -13.23
CA LEU A 306 -4.55 17.85 -12.69
C LEU A 306 -4.69 17.89 -11.17
N GLY A 307 -3.68 18.33 -10.43
CA GLY A 307 -3.61 18.17 -8.98
C GLY A 307 -4.73 18.85 -8.17
N ASP A 308 -5.41 19.84 -8.73
CA ASP A 308 -6.59 20.45 -8.11
C ASP A 308 -7.82 19.54 -8.09
N LYS A 309 -7.92 18.60 -9.03
CA LYS A 309 -9.11 17.75 -9.24
C LYS A 309 -8.85 16.26 -9.02
N VAL A 310 -7.60 15.83 -9.14
CA VAL A 310 -7.20 14.44 -9.10
C VAL A 310 -6.10 14.25 -8.07
N GLN A 311 -6.23 13.22 -7.24
CA GLN A 311 -5.17 12.77 -6.35
C GLN A 311 -4.06 12.13 -7.18
N LEU A 312 -2.85 12.65 -7.09
CA LEU A 312 -1.65 12.20 -7.79
C LEU A 312 -0.70 11.56 -6.79
N VAL A 313 -0.70 10.23 -6.78
CA VAL A 313 -0.02 9.42 -5.77
C VAL A 313 1.37 9.03 -6.25
N GLY A 314 2.39 9.30 -5.43
CA GLY A 314 3.72 8.74 -5.62
C GLY A 314 3.89 7.47 -4.78
N ASP A 315 4.07 6.32 -5.45
CA ASP A 315 4.57 5.07 -4.88
C ASP A 315 6.07 4.95 -5.14
N ASP A 316 6.48 4.59 -6.36
CA ASP A 316 7.90 4.52 -6.74
C ASP A 316 8.59 5.90 -6.64
N LEU A 317 7.86 6.97 -6.90
CA LEU A 317 8.36 8.34 -6.75
C LEU A 317 8.90 8.63 -5.35
N PHE A 318 8.21 8.18 -4.31
CA PHE A 318 8.54 8.51 -2.90
C PHE A 318 9.06 7.34 -2.07
N VAL A 319 8.72 6.11 -2.39
CA VAL A 319 9.09 4.86 -1.68
C VAL A 319 9.02 4.95 -0.15
N THR A 320 8.00 5.64 0.38
CA THR A 320 7.82 5.91 1.82
C THR A 320 9.04 6.60 2.45
N ASN A 321 9.89 7.23 1.65
CA ASN A 321 11.15 7.85 2.07
C ASN A 321 10.98 9.35 2.29
N THR A 322 11.32 9.84 3.48
CA THR A 322 11.16 11.25 3.86
C THR A 322 12.02 12.21 3.05
N GLU A 323 13.20 11.82 2.57
CA GLU A 323 14.06 12.67 1.74
C GLU A 323 13.46 12.86 0.34
N ARG A 324 12.97 11.78 -0.29
CA ARG A 324 12.29 11.83 -1.59
C ARG A 324 10.97 12.60 -1.47
N LEU A 325 10.20 12.36 -0.40
CA LEU A 325 8.98 13.11 -0.12
C LEU A 325 9.25 14.61 0.07
N ALA A 326 10.27 14.99 0.84
CA ALA A 326 10.66 16.38 1.02
C ALA A 326 11.04 17.05 -0.31
N LYS A 327 11.76 16.34 -1.18
CA LYS A 327 12.07 16.79 -2.55
C LYS A 327 10.79 17.03 -3.35
N GLY A 328 9.86 16.07 -3.37
CA GLY A 328 8.58 16.21 -4.07
C GLY A 328 7.75 17.39 -3.57
N ILE A 329 7.63 17.54 -2.25
CA ILE A 329 6.95 18.70 -1.63
C ILE A 329 7.58 20.02 -2.08
N SER A 330 8.91 20.11 -2.05
CA SER A 330 9.63 21.33 -2.46
C SER A 330 9.45 21.68 -3.94
N LEU A 331 9.26 20.67 -4.78
CA LEU A 331 9.06 20.81 -6.21
C LEU A 331 7.57 20.98 -6.61
N GLY A 332 6.63 20.71 -5.71
CA GLY A 332 5.21 20.64 -6.03
C GLY A 332 4.88 19.42 -6.91
N ALA A 333 5.55 18.30 -6.69
CA ALA A 333 5.40 17.07 -7.46
C ALA A 333 4.50 16.06 -6.72
N GLY A 334 3.34 15.72 -7.29
CA GLY A 334 2.31 14.93 -6.63
C GLY A 334 1.53 15.71 -5.58
N ASN A 335 0.54 15.07 -4.97
CA ASN A 335 -0.24 15.60 -3.85
C ASN A 335 -0.65 14.49 -2.85
N ALA A 336 -0.14 13.28 -3.03
CA ALA A 336 -0.38 12.12 -2.18
C ALA A 336 0.84 11.18 -2.19
N ILE A 337 0.99 10.40 -1.13
CA ILE A 337 2.02 9.37 -1.00
C ILE A 337 1.38 8.00 -0.69
N LEU A 338 1.86 6.95 -1.34
CA LEU A 338 1.60 5.59 -0.94
C LEU A 338 2.55 5.19 0.19
N ILE A 339 2.03 4.56 1.21
CA ILE A 339 2.77 4.18 2.42
C ILE A 339 2.90 2.67 2.48
N LYS A 340 4.11 2.17 2.32
CA LYS A 340 4.47 0.76 2.41
C LYS A 340 5.57 0.59 3.46
N LEU A 341 5.24 0.01 4.61
CA LEU A 341 6.14 -0.16 5.75
C LEU A 341 7.50 -0.79 5.37
N ASN A 342 7.49 -1.78 4.49
CA ASN A 342 8.70 -2.48 4.09
C ASN A 342 9.60 -1.72 3.09
N GLN A 343 9.10 -0.66 2.44
CA GLN A 343 9.92 0.21 1.58
C GLN A 343 10.91 1.03 2.39
N ILE A 344 10.59 1.33 3.64
CA ILE A 344 11.47 2.08 4.56
C ILE A 344 12.01 1.21 5.69
N GLY A 345 11.23 0.25 6.22
CA GLY A 345 11.69 -0.82 7.09
C GLY A 345 11.59 -0.58 8.59
N SER A 346 10.86 0.45 9.05
CA SER A 346 10.51 0.62 10.46
C SER A 346 9.18 1.35 10.64
N VAL A 347 8.52 1.11 11.77
CA VAL A 347 7.28 1.80 12.15
C VAL A 347 7.54 3.30 12.32
N SER A 348 8.60 3.67 13.05
CA SER A 348 8.89 5.09 13.34
C SER A 348 9.14 5.92 12.09
N GLU A 349 9.93 5.43 11.12
CA GLU A 349 10.17 6.15 9.86
C GLU A 349 8.90 6.23 9.02
N THR A 350 8.05 5.18 9.04
CA THR A 350 6.75 5.19 8.37
C THR A 350 5.84 6.29 8.93
N LEU A 351 5.77 6.40 10.25
CA LEU A 351 5.00 7.46 10.92
C LEU A 351 5.53 8.85 10.58
N GLU A 352 6.84 9.01 10.48
CA GLU A 352 7.48 10.28 10.07
C GLU A 352 7.11 10.66 8.64
N ALA A 353 7.08 9.71 7.72
CA ALA A 353 6.66 9.96 6.33
C ALA A 353 5.19 10.40 6.24
N ILE A 354 4.27 9.71 6.93
CA ILE A 354 2.85 10.07 7.00
C ILE A 354 2.69 11.48 7.58
N LYS A 355 3.35 11.76 8.70
CA LYS A 355 3.30 13.06 9.36
C LYS A 355 3.83 14.19 8.48
N MET A 356 4.91 13.94 7.75
CA MET A 356 5.48 14.90 6.80
C MET A 356 4.49 15.18 5.65
N ALA A 357 3.87 14.14 5.08
CA ALA A 357 2.86 14.26 4.04
C ALA A 357 1.68 15.14 4.50
N HIS A 358 1.05 14.78 5.63
CA HIS A 358 -0.07 15.52 6.17
C HIS A 358 0.27 17.00 6.47
N LYS A 359 1.46 17.26 6.99
CA LYS A 359 1.93 18.62 7.30
C LYS A 359 2.10 19.49 6.05
N ALA A 360 2.34 18.87 4.91
CA ALA A 360 2.47 19.53 3.60
C ALA A 360 1.13 19.60 2.84
N GLY A 361 0.03 19.08 3.39
CA GLY A 361 -1.27 19.00 2.73
C GLY A 361 -1.40 17.83 1.74
N TYR A 362 -0.45 16.91 1.73
CA TYR A 362 -0.54 15.65 0.97
C TYR A 362 -1.42 14.64 1.71
N THR A 363 -2.17 13.85 0.98
CA THR A 363 -2.80 12.65 1.56
C THR A 363 -1.80 11.50 1.64
N ALA A 364 -2.03 10.59 2.56
CA ALA A 364 -1.27 9.35 2.69
C ALA A 364 -2.22 8.16 2.54
N ILE A 365 -1.79 7.11 1.85
CA ILE A 365 -2.58 5.91 1.63
C ILE A 365 -1.84 4.73 2.25
N SER A 366 -2.40 4.07 3.26
CA SER A 366 -1.83 2.85 3.84
C SER A 366 -1.96 1.71 2.83
N SER A 367 -0.86 1.05 2.48
CA SER A 367 -0.83 0.10 1.36
C SER A 367 -0.24 -1.26 1.73
N HIS A 368 -0.80 -2.29 1.10
CA HIS A 368 -0.26 -3.64 1.05
C HIS A 368 0.93 -3.74 0.08
N ARG A 369 1.43 -4.96 -0.07
CA ARG A 369 2.32 -5.38 -1.17
C ARG A 369 1.68 -6.54 -1.93
N SER A 370 2.25 -6.87 -3.11
CA SER A 370 1.76 -8.02 -3.92
C SER A 370 1.93 -9.36 -3.19
N GLY A 371 3.05 -9.55 -2.47
CA GLY A 371 3.23 -10.69 -1.55
C GLY A 371 2.84 -10.30 -0.14
N GLU A 372 1.64 -10.67 0.28
CA GLU A 372 1.08 -10.35 1.60
C GLU A 372 1.06 -11.56 2.54
N THR A 373 0.72 -11.29 3.78
CA THR A 373 0.59 -12.28 4.84
C THR A 373 -0.73 -12.07 5.59
N ALA A 374 -0.97 -12.86 6.63
CA ALA A 374 -2.12 -12.68 7.51
C ALA A 374 -2.00 -11.46 8.46
N ASP A 375 -0.86 -10.75 8.45
CA ASP A 375 -0.66 -9.54 9.25
C ASP A 375 -1.62 -8.42 8.81
N THR A 376 -2.24 -7.74 9.77
CA THR A 376 -3.26 -6.71 9.54
C THR A 376 -2.79 -5.30 9.93
N THR A 377 -1.51 -5.11 10.21
CA THR A 377 -0.97 -3.84 10.73
C THR A 377 -1.33 -2.65 9.87
N ILE A 378 -1.39 -2.78 8.54
CA ILE A 378 -1.75 -1.67 7.64
C ILE A 378 -3.18 -1.19 7.84
N ALA A 379 -4.08 -2.03 8.29
CA ALA A 379 -5.46 -1.64 8.65
C ALA A 379 -5.46 -0.80 9.95
N ASP A 380 -4.77 -1.27 10.98
CA ASP A 380 -4.59 -0.53 12.23
C ASP A 380 -3.87 0.81 11.98
N LEU A 381 -2.82 0.80 11.15
CA LEU A 381 -2.05 2.00 10.77
C LEU A 381 -2.92 3.05 10.09
N ALA A 382 -3.80 2.63 9.18
CA ALA A 382 -4.69 3.54 8.46
C ALA A 382 -5.61 4.32 9.41
N VAL A 383 -6.17 3.64 10.42
CA VAL A 383 -7.02 4.29 11.44
C VAL A 383 -6.18 5.09 12.42
N ALA A 384 -5.05 4.53 12.88
CA ALA A 384 -4.15 5.17 13.84
C ALA A 384 -3.72 6.56 13.39
N LEU A 385 -3.29 6.69 12.15
CA LEU A 385 -2.73 7.93 11.61
C LEU A 385 -3.72 8.75 10.79
N ASN A 386 -5.01 8.35 10.79
CA ASN A 386 -6.06 9.01 10.02
C ASN A 386 -5.64 9.23 8.55
N THR A 387 -5.08 8.18 7.93
CA THR A 387 -4.69 8.28 6.51
C THR A 387 -5.90 8.44 5.60
N CYS A 388 -7.09 8.10 6.10
CA CYS A 388 -8.38 8.19 5.42
C CYS A 388 -8.49 7.32 4.16
N GLN A 389 -7.44 6.62 3.75
CA GLN A 389 -7.42 5.75 2.58
C GLN A 389 -6.56 4.51 2.84
N ILE A 390 -6.97 3.39 2.24
CA ILE A 390 -6.22 2.13 2.27
C ILE A 390 -6.26 1.45 0.90
N LYS A 391 -5.09 0.99 0.41
CA LYS A 391 -4.93 0.19 -0.79
C LYS A 391 -4.52 -1.22 -0.37
N THR A 392 -5.45 -2.19 -0.39
CA THR A 392 -5.16 -3.54 0.09
C THR A 392 -5.83 -4.65 -0.74
N GLY A 393 -5.95 -4.42 -2.05
CA GLY A 393 -6.44 -5.39 -3.02
C GLY A 393 -7.96 -5.49 -3.10
N ALA A 394 -8.45 -6.51 -3.78
CA ALA A 394 -9.87 -6.80 -3.97
C ALA A 394 -10.51 -7.40 -2.70
N PRO A 395 -11.85 -7.47 -2.61
CA PRO A 395 -12.56 -8.21 -1.56
C PRO A 395 -12.50 -9.73 -1.82
N SER A 396 -11.32 -10.23 -2.12
CA SER A 396 -10.99 -11.60 -2.52
C SER A 396 -9.57 -11.93 -2.07
N ARG A 397 -9.28 -13.20 -1.79
CA ARG A 397 -8.07 -13.76 -1.17
C ARG A 397 -7.94 -13.37 0.31
N SER A 398 -7.67 -14.39 1.14
CA SER A 398 -7.75 -14.26 2.61
C SER A 398 -6.84 -13.21 3.20
N GLU A 399 -5.62 -13.06 2.65
CA GLU A 399 -4.65 -12.07 3.10
C GLU A 399 -5.06 -10.62 2.82
N ARG A 400 -5.92 -10.38 1.81
CA ARG A 400 -6.53 -9.07 1.52
C ARG A 400 -7.74 -8.84 2.42
N VAL A 401 -8.65 -9.81 2.44
CA VAL A 401 -9.89 -9.77 3.23
C VAL A 401 -9.59 -9.64 4.73
N ALA A 402 -8.47 -10.20 5.22
CA ALA A 402 -8.05 -10.04 6.61
C ALA A 402 -7.94 -8.58 7.06
N LYS A 403 -7.42 -7.68 6.19
CA LYS A 403 -7.30 -6.25 6.47
C LYS A 403 -8.68 -5.58 6.53
N TYR A 404 -9.58 -5.90 5.59
CA TYR A 404 -10.95 -5.40 5.60
C TYR A 404 -11.74 -5.88 6.82
N ASN A 405 -11.60 -7.15 7.19
CA ASN A 405 -12.20 -7.70 8.39
C ASN A 405 -11.68 -7.04 9.67
N GLN A 406 -10.39 -6.67 9.71
CA GLN A 406 -9.82 -5.91 10.82
C GLN A 406 -10.45 -4.52 10.92
N LEU A 407 -10.67 -3.84 9.81
CA LEU A 407 -11.35 -2.53 9.79
C LEU A 407 -12.82 -2.62 10.26
N LEU A 408 -13.51 -3.72 9.95
CA LEU A 408 -14.86 -3.96 10.49
C LEU A 408 -14.86 -4.10 12.02
N ARG A 409 -13.85 -4.81 12.59
CA ARG A 409 -13.71 -4.92 14.05
C ARG A 409 -13.41 -3.57 14.68
N ILE A 410 -12.52 -2.78 14.06
CA ILE A 410 -12.19 -1.42 14.53
C ILE A 410 -13.44 -0.52 14.48
N GLU A 411 -14.23 -0.57 13.40
CA GLU A 411 -15.49 0.20 13.32
C GLU A 411 -16.46 -0.20 14.43
N GLU A 412 -16.58 -1.49 14.74
CA GLU A 412 -17.43 -2.01 15.82
C GLU A 412 -16.94 -1.54 17.19
N GLU A 413 -15.63 -1.60 17.45
CA GLU A 413 -15.02 -1.13 18.70
C GLU A 413 -15.20 0.38 18.91
N LEU A 414 -15.07 1.17 17.86
CA LEU A 414 -15.26 2.63 17.88
C LEU A 414 -16.74 3.01 18.05
N GLY A 415 -17.66 2.19 17.59
CA GLY A 415 -19.10 2.41 17.68
C GLY A 415 -19.50 3.77 17.11
N ALA A 416 -20.18 4.59 17.93
CA ALA A 416 -20.66 5.92 17.51
C ALA A 416 -19.52 6.94 17.23
N SER A 417 -18.29 6.65 17.62
CA SER A 417 -17.12 7.50 17.34
C SER A 417 -16.50 7.23 15.98
N ALA A 418 -16.85 6.11 15.34
CA ALA A 418 -16.34 5.78 14.01
C ALA A 418 -16.81 6.78 12.97
N VAL A 419 -15.89 7.26 12.14
CA VAL A 419 -16.19 8.18 11.04
C VAL A 419 -15.67 7.59 9.75
N TYR A 420 -16.52 7.45 8.75
CA TYR A 420 -16.15 7.08 7.39
C TYR A 420 -16.08 8.35 6.53
N PRO A 421 -14.90 8.70 5.98
CA PRO A 421 -14.71 10.00 5.34
C PRO A 421 -15.31 10.10 3.93
N GLY A 422 -15.42 8.99 3.18
CA GLY A 422 -15.88 9.00 1.79
C GLY A 422 -15.08 10.00 0.94
N MET A 423 -15.75 10.92 0.25
CA MET A 423 -15.09 11.97 -0.55
C MET A 423 -14.19 12.90 0.25
N LYS A 424 -14.40 13.05 1.55
CA LYS A 424 -13.53 13.87 2.42
C LYS A 424 -12.15 13.25 2.67
N ALA A 425 -11.92 12.02 2.20
CA ALA A 425 -10.60 11.38 2.24
C ALA A 425 -9.58 12.04 1.29
N PHE A 426 -10.04 12.86 0.35
CA PHE A 426 -9.21 13.47 -0.68
C PHE A 426 -8.96 14.96 -0.40
N ASN A 427 -7.78 15.44 -0.80
CA ASN A 427 -7.35 16.85 -0.73
C ASN A 427 -7.59 17.62 -2.05
N VAL A 428 -8.52 17.15 -2.88
CA VAL A 428 -8.86 17.74 -4.18
C VAL A 428 -10.15 18.59 -4.08
N LYS A 429 -10.32 19.55 -5.00
CA LYS A 429 -11.56 20.33 -5.10
C LYS A 429 -12.70 19.38 -5.46
N GLN A 430 -13.76 19.46 -4.68
CA GLN A 430 -15.01 18.76 -4.96
C GLN A 430 -15.93 19.72 -5.72
N ASP A 431 -16.40 19.31 -6.90
CA ASP A 431 -17.41 20.05 -7.67
C ASP A 431 -18.80 19.94 -7.03
#